data_deaa195c4fbd4d72ffd68babaa85214c
#
_entry.id   deaa195c4fbd4d72ffd68babaa85214c
#
_cell.length_a   1.000
_cell.length_b   1.000
_cell.length_c   1.000
_cell.angle_alpha   90.00
_cell.angle_beta   90.00
_cell.angle_gamma   90.00
#
_symmetry.space_group_name_H-M   'P 1'
#
loop_
_entity.id
_entity.type
_entity.pdbx_description
1 polymer ?
#
loop_
_entity_poly.entity_id
_entity_poly.type
_entity_poly.pdbx_seq_one_letter_code
_entity_poly.pdbx_strand_id
1 'polypeptide(L)'
;MKNIVFDIETDGLDATKIWCMAITDPDTGETKTYGPTQIVEGLACLNSAEKLIGHNIIGFDLPVIKKLHNIDLMAGKKIVDTLVLSRLFNPTREGGHGLESWGYRIGMSKIEFEEFEYYTPDMLNYCRNDVVLNSKVFNNLKTEARGFSRKSVDIEHESLKIIADQRDHGFMLDVKKASLLVADLTEKINAVEKRVQET
;
A
#
# COMPACT_ATOMS: atom_id res chain seq x y z
N MET A 1 4.86 -18.73 11.39
CA MET A 1 4.82 -18.63 9.91
C MET A 1 6.15 -18.06 9.43
N LYS A 2 6.78 -18.67 8.39
CA LYS A 2 8.02 -18.14 7.79
C LYS A 2 7.74 -16.97 6.86
N ASN A 3 6.67 -17.11 6.07
CA ASN A 3 6.21 -16.12 5.10
C ASN A 3 4.85 -15.59 5.56
N ILE A 4 4.67 -14.30 5.57
CA ILE A 4 3.42 -13.65 5.96
C ILE A 4 3.03 -12.65 4.88
N VAL A 5 1.80 -12.78 4.38
CA VAL A 5 1.10 -11.69 3.68
C VAL A 5 0.33 -10.91 4.72
N PHE A 6 0.45 -9.59 4.75
CA PHE A 6 -0.24 -8.76 5.72
C PHE A 6 -0.76 -7.46 5.11
N ASP A 7 -1.68 -6.86 5.82
CA ASP A 7 -2.28 -5.57 5.52
C ASP A 7 -2.74 -4.92 6.83
N ILE A 8 -2.80 -3.57 6.88
CA ILE A 8 -3.27 -2.80 8.02
C ILE A 8 -4.30 -1.77 7.58
N GLU A 9 -5.30 -1.51 8.45
CA GLU A 9 -6.20 -0.38 8.27
C GLU A 9 -5.91 0.71 9.31
N THR A 10 -5.99 1.95 8.86
CA THR A 10 -5.63 3.13 9.64
C THR A 10 -6.73 4.19 9.60
N ASP A 11 -6.56 5.25 10.38
CA ASP A 11 -7.47 6.41 10.42
C ASP A 11 -7.27 7.39 9.24
N GLY A 12 -6.41 7.07 8.28
CA GLY A 12 -6.18 7.87 7.08
C GLY A 12 -4.76 7.75 6.54
N LEU A 13 -4.47 8.48 5.47
CA LEU A 13 -3.15 8.44 4.82
C LEU A 13 -2.02 9.00 5.70
N ASP A 14 -2.30 10.05 6.47
CA ASP A 14 -1.38 10.52 7.54
C ASP A 14 -1.75 9.83 8.86
N ALA A 15 -1.54 8.53 8.90
CA ALA A 15 -1.98 7.67 9.97
C ALA A 15 -1.48 8.14 11.35
N THR A 16 -2.44 8.22 12.28
CA THR A 16 -2.18 8.42 13.70
C THR A 16 -2.51 7.17 14.53
N LYS A 17 -3.23 6.22 13.94
CA LYS A 17 -3.68 4.99 14.58
C LYS A 17 -3.83 3.84 13.58
N ILE A 18 -3.50 2.64 14.01
CA ILE A 18 -3.84 1.40 13.33
C ILE A 18 -5.11 0.84 13.96
N TRP A 19 -6.15 0.69 13.16
CA TRP A 19 -7.43 0.15 13.60
C TRP A 19 -7.44 -1.36 13.69
N CYS A 20 -6.91 -2.01 12.67
CA CYS A 20 -6.85 -3.47 12.61
C CYS A 20 -5.72 -3.93 11.67
N MET A 21 -5.46 -5.21 11.74
CA MET A 21 -4.48 -5.89 10.92
C MET A 21 -5.00 -7.27 10.54
N ALA A 22 -4.67 -7.73 9.34
CA ALA A 22 -4.86 -9.10 8.93
C ALA A 22 -3.55 -9.69 8.41
N ILE A 23 -3.36 -10.97 8.64
CA ILE A 23 -2.22 -11.73 8.15
C ILE A 23 -2.69 -13.05 7.55
N THR A 24 -2.03 -13.49 6.49
CA THR A 24 -2.28 -14.79 5.85
C THR A 24 -0.96 -15.49 5.58
N ASP A 25 -0.91 -16.78 5.88
CA ASP A 25 0.16 -17.65 5.39
C ASP A 25 -0.11 -17.97 3.91
N PRO A 26 0.76 -17.54 2.97
CA PRO A 26 0.51 -17.72 1.54
C PRO A 26 0.63 -19.18 1.07
N ASP A 27 1.18 -20.07 1.90
CA ASP A 27 1.39 -21.46 1.56
C ASP A 27 0.22 -22.34 2.06
N THR A 28 -0.35 -22.03 3.23
CA THR A 28 -1.47 -22.77 3.83
C THR A 28 -2.84 -22.11 3.64
N GLY A 29 -2.86 -20.78 3.44
CA GLY A 29 -4.09 -19.99 3.39
C GLY A 29 -4.67 -19.66 4.78
N GLU A 30 -4.01 -20.10 5.88
CA GLU A 30 -4.46 -19.73 7.23
C GLU A 30 -4.42 -18.21 7.42
N THR A 31 -5.55 -17.64 7.80
CA THR A 31 -5.70 -16.19 8.00
C THR A 31 -6.04 -15.89 9.45
N LYS A 32 -5.34 -14.91 10.02
CA LYS A 32 -5.60 -14.35 11.36
C LYS A 32 -5.88 -12.87 11.24
N THR A 33 -6.77 -12.38 12.08
CA THR A 33 -7.13 -10.96 12.15
C THR A 33 -6.91 -10.43 13.56
N TYR A 34 -6.56 -9.17 13.67
CA TYR A 34 -6.25 -8.47 14.92
C TYR A 34 -7.02 -7.17 14.95
N GLY A 35 -7.94 -7.05 15.91
CA GLY A 35 -8.67 -5.82 16.19
C GLY A 35 -7.83 -4.80 16.96
N PRO A 36 -8.40 -3.65 17.32
CA PRO A 36 -7.65 -2.53 17.94
C PRO A 36 -6.89 -2.88 19.21
N THR A 37 -7.39 -3.82 20.01
CA THR A 37 -6.74 -4.25 21.25
C THR A 37 -5.66 -5.32 21.04
N GLN A 38 -5.54 -5.86 19.83
CA GLN A 38 -4.67 -6.97 19.48
C GLN A 38 -3.52 -6.58 18.53
N ILE A 39 -3.37 -5.29 18.22
CA ILE A 39 -2.34 -4.81 17.29
C ILE A 39 -0.93 -5.24 17.74
N VAL A 40 -0.63 -5.18 19.03
CA VAL A 40 0.67 -5.60 19.57
C VAL A 40 0.96 -7.08 19.30
N GLU A 41 -0.05 -7.94 19.39
CA GLU A 41 0.06 -9.37 19.07
C GLU A 41 0.33 -9.57 17.57
N GLY A 42 -0.39 -8.84 16.70
CA GLY A 42 -0.17 -8.84 15.27
C GLY A 42 1.24 -8.40 14.90
N LEU A 43 1.73 -7.31 15.49
CA LEU A 43 3.10 -6.81 15.30
C LEU A 43 4.16 -7.82 15.76
N ALA A 44 3.93 -8.50 16.88
CA ALA A 44 4.82 -9.57 17.34
C ALA A 44 4.87 -10.73 16.32
N CYS A 45 3.72 -11.06 15.71
CA CYS A 45 3.66 -12.06 14.65
C CYS A 45 4.47 -11.61 13.41
N LEU A 46 4.28 -10.36 12.94
CA LEU A 46 5.07 -9.81 11.83
C LEU A 46 6.57 -9.79 12.16
N ASN A 47 6.91 -9.44 13.40
CA ASN A 47 8.32 -9.41 13.82
C ASN A 47 8.98 -10.78 13.87
N SER A 48 8.21 -11.85 14.06
CA SER A 48 8.72 -13.23 14.05
C SER A 48 8.92 -13.81 12.64
N ALA A 49 8.36 -13.18 11.60
CA ALA A 49 8.43 -13.67 10.23
C ALA A 49 9.81 -13.43 9.60
N GLU A 50 10.22 -14.34 8.73
CA GLU A 50 11.43 -14.20 7.90
C GLU A 50 11.18 -13.33 6.67
N LYS A 51 9.94 -13.39 6.13
CA LYS A 51 9.53 -12.65 4.94
C LYS A 51 8.17 -12.01 5.17
N LEU A 52 8.09 -10.73 4.87
CA LEU A 52 6.85 -9.95 4.84
C LEU A 52 6.46 -9.65 3.40
N ILE A 53 5.21 -9.88 3.09
CA ILE A 53 4.62 -9.70 1.77
C ILE A 53 3.39 -8.81 1.94
N GLY A 54 3.21 -7.85 1.06
CA GLY A 54 2.02 -7.01 1.06
C GLY A 54 1.90 -6.21 -0.22
N HIS A 55 0.87 -5.42 -0.36
CA HIS A 55 0.62 -4.60 -1.53
C HIS A 55 0.85 -3.13 -1.20
N ASN A 56 1.90 -2.53 -1.75
CA ASN A 56 2.35 -1.17 -1.42
C ASN A 56 2.85 -1.00 0.03
N ILE A 57 3.29 -2.08 0.65
CA ILE A 57 3.71 -2.05 2.06
C ILE A 57 4.97 -1.23 2.30
N ILE A 58 5.87 -1.11 1.31
CA ILE A 58 7.04 -0.24 1.40
C ILE A 58 6.62 1.23 1.40
N GLY A 59 5.55 1.56 0.66
CA GLY A 59 5.06 2.92 0.55
C GLY A 59 4.14 3.35 1.69
N PHE A 60 3.54 2.42 2.44
CA PHE A 60 2.54 2.75 3.45
C PHE A 60 2.68 1.96 4.75
N ASP A 61 2.36 0.67 4.76
CA ASP A 61 2.19 -0.11 6.01
C ASP A 61 3.45 -0.13 6.88
N LEU A 62 4.60 -0.41 6.29
CA LEU A 62 5.88 -0.50 7.02
C LEU A 62 6.31 0.86 7.60
N PRO A 63 6.26 1.99 6.86
CA PRO A 63 6.44 3.33 7.42
C PRO A 63 5.47 3.67 8.55
N VAL A 64 4.18 3.36 8.41
CA VAL A 64 3.17 3.60 9.44
C VAL A 64 3.47 2.82 10.72
N ILE A 65 3.79 1.53 10.60
CA ILE A 65 4.19 0.71 11.76
C ILE A 65 5.42 1.29 12.44
N LYS A 66 6.42 1.72 11.67
CA LYS A 66 7.62 2.37 12.22
C LYS A 66 7.29 3.68 12.93
N LYS A 67 6.44 4.53 12.31
CA LYS A 67 6.01 5.82 12.88
C LYS A 67 5.26 5.63 14.21
N LEU A 68 4.29 4.72 14.27
CA LEU A 68 3.38 4.60 15.40
C LEU A 68 3.89 3.69 16.53
N HIS A 69 4.68 2.68 16.21
CA HIS A 69 5.14 1.68 17.17
C HIS A 69 6.65 1.63 17.36
N ASN A 70 7.42 2.44 16.61
CA ASN A 70 8.89 2.45 16.62
C ASN A 70 9.50 1.06 16.33
N ILE A 71 8.85 0.28 15.44
CA ILE A 71 9.30 -1.04 15.01
C ILE A 71 9.70 -0.97 13.54
N ASP A 72 10.99 -1.13 13.26
CA ASP A 72 11.50 -1.19 11.89
C ASP A 72 11.47 -2.63 11.36
N LEU A 73 10.37 -3.00 10.72
CA LEU A 73 10.20 -4.32 10.12
C LEU A 73 10.96 -4.50 8.80
N MET A 74 11.49 -3.42 8.20
CA MET A 74 12.35 -3.53 7.00
C MET A 74 13.76 -3.99 7.35
N ALA A 75 14.23 -3.72 8.57
CA ALA A 75 15.55 -4.09 9.00
C ALA A 75 15.65 -5.62 9.19
N GLY A 76 16.55 -6.26 8.44
CA GLY A 76 16.89 -7.67 8.61
C GLY A 76 15.85 -8.67 8.07
N LYS A 77 14.77 -8.21 7.43
CA LYS A 77 13.73 -9.08 6.86
C LYS A 77 13.70 -8.99 5.33
N LYS A 78 13.22 -10.06 4.71
CA LYS A 78 12.91 -10.02 3.28
C LYS A 78 11.55 -9.39 3.07
N ILE A 79 11.53 -8.24 2.42
CA ILE A 79 10.31 -7.54 2.04
C ILE A 79 9.97 -7.88 0.58
N VAL A 80 8.70 -8.18 0.33
CA VAL A 80 8.17 -8.42 -1.01
C VAL A 80 6.89 -7.58 -1.18
N ASP A 81 6.99 -6.57 -2.00
CA ASP A 81 5.87 -5.70 -2.34
C ASP A 81 5.24 -6.15 -3.66
N THR A 82 3.99 -6.59 -3.59
CA THR A 82 3.28 -7.14 -4.76
C THR A 82 2.93 -6.06 -5.79
N LEU A 83 2.83 -4.78 -5.39
CA LEU A 83 2.67 -3.66 -6.32
C LEU A 83 3.94 -3.47 -7.16
N VAL A 84 5.12 -3.55 -6.54
CA VAL A 84 6.42 -3.51 -7.21
C VAL A 84 6.54 -4.66 -8.21
N LEU A 85 6.26 -5.88 -7.75
CA LEU A 85 6.31 -7.06 -8.63
C LEU A 85 5.35 -6.95 -9.81
N SER A 86 4.12 -6.48 -9.56
CA SER A 86 3.10 -6.30 -10.59
C SER A 86 3.54 -5.32 -11.68
N ARG A 87 4.20 -4.22 -11.28
CA ARG A 87 4.74 -3.23 -12.21
C ARG A 87 5.96 -3.74 -12.96
N LEU A 88 6.86 -4.42 -12.28
CA LEU A 88 8.08 -4.96 -12.88
C LEU A 88 7.76 -6.03 -13.93
N PHE A 89 6.87 -6.98 -13.61
CA PHE A 89 6.62 -8.12 -14.49
C PHE A 89 5.74 -7.77 -15.70
N ASN A 90 4.86 -6.79 -15.58
CA ASN A 90 4.06 -6.31 -16.69
C ASN A 90 3.70 -4.82 -16.50
N PRO A 91 4.56 -3.87 -16.93
CA PRO A 91 4.34 -2.44 -16.69
C PRO A 91 3.10 -1.88 -17.41
N THR A 92 2.64 -2.52 -18.48
CA THR A 92 1.46 -2.11 -19.28
C THR A 92 0.21 -2.91 -18.93
N ARG A 93 0.14 -3.44 -17.70
CA ARG A 93 -0.98 -4.28 -17.25
C ARG A 93 -2.32 -3.57 -17.42
N GLU A 94 -3.19 -4.15 -18.22
CA GLU A 94 -4.53 -3.62 -18.46
C GLU A 94 -5.32 -3.49 -17.15
N GLY A 95 -6.04 -2.37 -16.95
CA GLY A 95 -6.77 -2.06 -15.72
C GLY A 95 -5.88 -1.66 -14.53
N GLY A 96 -4.53 -1.65 -14.70
CA GLY A 96 -3.59 -1.20 -13.65
C GLY A 96 -3.13 -2.28 -12.67
N HIS A 97 -2.53 -1.85 -11.57
CA HIS A 97 -1.79 -2.71 -10.64
C HIS A 97 -2.43 -2.82 -9.25
N GLY A 98 -3.49 -2.05 -8.97
CA GLY A 98 -4.17 -2.06 -7.68
C GLY A 98 -4.84 -3.39 -7.34
N LEU A 99 -5.09 -3.66 -6.05
CA LEU A 99 -5.72 -4.90 -5.59
C LEU A 99 -7.11 -5.11 -6.20
N GLU A 100 -7.89 -4.05 -6.40
CA GLU A 100 -9.19 -4.13 -7.07
C GLU A 100 -9.06 -4.71 -8.48
N SER A 101 -8.15 -4.15 -9.29
CA SER A 101 -7.89 -4.62 -10.66
C SER A 101 -7.36 -6.06 -10.68
N TRP A 102 -6.57 -6.43 -9.69
CA TRP A 102 -6.15 -7.81 -9.50
C TRP A 102 -7.31 -8.73 -9.13
N GLY A 103 -8.24 -8.23 -8.30
CA GLY A 103 -9.46 -8.95 -7.93
C GLY A 103 -10.28 -9.35 -9.15
N TYR A 104 -10.51 -8.41 -10.07
CA TYR A 104 -11.19 -8.71 -11.35
C TYR A 104 -10.47 -9.79 -12.17
N ARG A 105 -9.13 -9.72 -12.26
CA ARG A 105 -8.34 -10.70 -13.04
C ARG A 105 -8.38 -12.12 -12.49
N ILE A 106 -8.39 -12.25 -11.17
CA ILE A 106 -8.34 -13.57 -10.52
C ILE A 106 -9.71 -14.07 -10.06
N GLY A 107 -10.79 -13.33 -10.39
CA GLY A 107 -12.16 -13.72 -10.04
C GLY A 107 -12.48 -13.66 -8.54
N MET A 108 -11.84 -12.75 -7.80
CA MET A 108 -12.12 -12.48 -6.39
C MET A 108 -12.30 -10.99 -6.17
N SER A 109 -13.54 -10.53 -6.02
CA SER A 109 -13.83 -9.12 -5.81
C SER A 109 -13.22 -8.60 -4.52
N LYS A 110 -12.66 -7.39 -4.59
CA LYS A 110 -12.36 -6.59 -3.41
C LYS A 110 -13.67 -6.14 -2.78
N ILE A 111 -13.74 -6.10 -1.45
CA ILE A 111 -14.86 -5.50 -0.74
C ILE A 111 -14.73 -3.98 -0.85
N GLU A 112 -15.82 -3.27 -1.07
CA GLU A 112 -15.86 -1.80 -1.01
C GLU A 112 -15.99 -1.36 0.45
N PHE A 113 -15.18 -0.39 0.86
CA PHE A 113 -15.21 0.18 2.20
C PHE A 113 -14.72 1.64 2.15
N GLU A 114 -15.41 2.56 2.84
CA GLU A 114 -15.14 3.99 2.77
C GLU A 114 -15.02 4.66 4.15
N GLU A 115 -15.44 4.00 5.23
CA GLU A 115 -15.51 4.60 6.58
C GLU A 115 -14.26 4.29 7.41
N PHE A 116 -13.22 5.12 7.29
CA PHE A 116 -11.95 4.91 8.00
C PHE A 116 -11.81 5.73 9.30
N GLU A 117 -12.77 6.56 9.67
CA GLU A 117 -12.69 7.42 10.86
C GLU A 117 -12.66 6.62 12.17
N TYR A 118 -13.34 5.48 12.21
CA TYR A 118 -13.43 4.60 13.39
C TYR A 118 -13.45 3.12 13.01
N TYR A 119 -13.00 2.31 13.96
CA TYR A 119 -12.99 0.87 13.76
C TYR A 119 -14.40 0.29 13.69
N THR A 120 -14.63 -0.59 12.73
CA THR A 120 -15.84 -1.42 12.61
C THR A 120 -15.50 -2.87 12.32
N PRO A 121 -16.37 -3.84 12.64
CA PRO A 121 -16.20 -5.23 12.20
C PRO A 121 -16.11 -5.37 10.68
N ASP A 122 -16.78 -4.50 9.93
CA ASP A 122 -16.74 -4.49 8.45
C ASP A 122 -15.37 -4.06 7.95
N MET A 123 -14.69 -3.10 8.60
CA MET A 123 -13.30 -2.75 8.34
C MET A 123 -12.37 -3.96 8.53
N LEU A 124 -12.57 -4.73 9.60
CA LEU A 124 -11.77 -5.93 9.84
C LEU A 124 -12.01 -7.00 8.75
N ASN A 125 -13.25 -7.13 8.29
CA ASN A 125 -13.58 -8.04 7.20
C ASN A 125 -13.00 -7.57 5.86
N TYR A 126 -13.00 -6.26 5.62
CA TYR A 126 -12.34 -5.63 4.48
C TYR A 126 -10.83 -5.92 4.49
N CYS A 127 -10.13 -5.63 5.57
CA CYS A 127 -8.71 -5.93 5.76
C CYS A 127 -8.39 -7.43 5.56
N ARG A 128 -9.26 -8.32 6.09
CA ARG A 128 -9.16 -9.77 5.88
C ARG A 128 -9.34 -10.15 4.41
N ASN A 129 -10.26 -9.53 3.68
CA ASN A 129 -10.46 -9.78 2.26
C ASN A 129 -9.21 -9.37 1.47
N ASP A 130 -8.65 -8.20 1.75
CA ASP A 130 -7.48 -7.66 1.05
C ASP A 130 -6.24 -8.54 1.22
N VAL A 131 -5.98 -9.05 2.41
CA VAL A 131 -4.84 -9.94 2.64
C VAL A 131 -5.00 -11.30 1.96
N VAL A 132 -6.21 -11.84 1.92
CA VAL A 132 -6.50 -13.11 1.20
C VAL A 132 -6.38 -12.90 -0.30
N LEU A 133 -6.92 -11.80 -0.82
CA LEU A 133 -6.78 -11.40 -2.22
C LEU A 133 -5.29 -11.24 -2.58
N ASN A 134 -4.54 -10.48 -1.79
CA ASN A 134 -3.12 -10.26 -2.03
C ASN A 134 -2.28 -11.54 -1.96
N SER A 135 -2.65 -12.50 -1.12
CA SER A 135 -2.01 -13.83 -1.10
C SER A 135 -2.17 -14.56 -2.45
N LYS A 136 -3.35 -14.48 -3.05
CA LYS A 136 -3.60 -15.04 -4.40
C LYS A 136 -2.84 -14.25 -5.47
N VAL A 137 -2.78 -12.92 -5.37
CA VAL A 137 -1.98 -12.05 -6.27
C VAL A 137 -0.51 -12.45 -6.20
N PHE A 138 0.04 -12.61 -4.99
CA PHE A 138 1.43 -13.04 -4.82
C PHE A 138 1.70 -14.41 -5.45
N ASN A 139 0.80 -15.38 -5.29
CA ASN A 139 0.94 -16.69 -5.91
C ASN A 139 0.84 -16.62 -7.45
N ASN A 140 0.01 -15.73 -7.99
CA ASN A 140 -0.06 -15.47 -9.44
C ASN A 140 1.24 -14.85 -9.95
N LEU A 141 1.74 -13.82 -9.28
CA LEU A 141 3.00 -13.14 -9.63
C LEU A 141 4.21 -14.07 -9.58
N LYS A 142 4.22 -15.13 -8.75
CA LYS A 142 5.26 -16.17 -8.79
C LYS A 142 5.33 -16.86 -10.16
N THR A 143 4.22 -17.00 -10.86
CA THR A 143 4.19 -17.63 -12.20
C THR A 143 4.71 -16.67 -13.26
N GLU A 144 4.46 -15.36 -13.10
CA GLU A 144 4.93 -14.32 -14.01
C GLU A 144 6.43 -14.02 -13.83
N ALA A 145 7.00 -14.36 -12.68
CA ALA A 145 8.41 -14.11 -12.36
C ALA A 145 9.41 -14.83 -13.30
N ARG A 146 8.93 -15.75 -14.17
CA ARG A 146 9.77 -16.48 -15.12
C ARG A 146 10.42 -15.51 -16.09
N GLY A 147 11.75 -15.55 -16.15
CA GLY A 147 12.56 -14.67 -17.00
C GLY A 147 13.10 -13.43 -16.29
N PHE A 148 12.63 -13.12 -15.08
CA PHE A 148 13.19 -12.03 -14.27
C PHE A 148 14.26 -12.54 -13.32
N SER A 149 15.37 -11.82 -13.24
CA SER A 149 16.44 -12.15 -12.29
C SER A 149 16.04 -11.71 -10.88
N ARG A 150 16.54 -12.44 -9.86
CA ARG A 150 16.39 -12.00 -8.47
C ARG A 150 16.96 -10.59 -8.25
N LYS A 151 18.07 -10.28 -8.94
CA LYS A 151 18.73 -8.97 -8.85
C LYS A 151 17.82 -7.83 -9.34
N SER A 152 17.07 -8.03 -10.44
CA SER A 152 16.11 -7.01 -10.92
C SER A 152 14.99 -6.76 -9.88
N VAL A 153 14.47 -7.82 -9.28
CA VAL A 153 13.47 -7.71 -8.21
C VAL A 153 14.02 -6.95 -7.00
N ASP A 154 15.25 -7.29 -6.58
CA ASP A 154 15.89 -6.64 -5.43
C ASP A 154 16.16 -5.14 -5.71
N ILE A 155 16.61 -4.79 -6.93
CA ILE A 155 16.85 -3.40 -7.34
C ILE A 155 15.55 -2.58 -7.28
N GLU A 156 14.42 -3.08 -7.79
CA GLU A 156 13.15 -2.36 -7.77
C GLU A 156 12.65 -2.13 -6.34
N HIS A 157 12.78 -3.12 -5.46
CA HIS A 157 12.43 -2.94 -4.05
C HIS A 157 13.32 -1.93 -3.33
N GLU A 158 14.64 -1.97 -3.56
CA GLU A 158 15.56 -1.00 -2.95
C GLU A 158 15.33 0.42 -3.52
N SER A 159 15.05 0.55 -4.82
CA SER A 159 14.71 1.83 -5.44
C SER A 159 13.45 2.44 -4.82
N LEU A 160 12.41 1.62 -4.55
CA LEU A 160 11.20 2.11 -3.92
C LEU A 160 11.43 2.58 -2.48
N LYS A 161 12.31 1.93 -1.72
CA LYS A 161 12.69 2.40 -0.37
C LYS A 161 13.34 3.79 -0.43
N ILE A 162 14.26 4.00 -1.37
CA ILE A 162 14.91 5.30 -1.57
C ILE A 162 13.87 6.37 -1.96
N ILE A 163 12.93 6.02 -2.84
CA ILE A 163 11.85 6.93 -3.24
C ILE A 163 10.92 7.25 -2.06
N ALA A 164 10.62 6.28 -1.20
CA ALA A 164 9.83 6.49 0.00
C ALA A 164 10.55 7.44 0.98
N ASP A 165 11.83 7.22 1.24
CA ASP A 165 12.65 8.12 2.07
C ASP A 165 12.72 9.54 1.48
N GLN A 166 12.86 9.67 0.16
CA GLN A 166 12.88 10.95 -0.54
C GLN A 166 11.52 11.68 -0.41
N ARG A 167 10.42 10.95 -0.54
CA ARG A 167 9.07 11.50 -0.34
C ARG A 167 8.88 12.02 1.09
N ASP A 168 9.30 11.25 2.08
CA ASP A 168 9.14 11.58 3.49
C ASP A 168 10.04 12.76 3.90
N HIS A 169 11.23 12.89 3.30
CA HIS A 169 12.11 14.04 3.46
C HIS A 169 11.54 15.30 2.77
N GLY A 170 10.85 15.12 1.64
CA GLY A 170 10.23 16.18 0.87
C GLY A 170 11.22 17.09 0.14
N PHE A 171 10.66 18.11 -0.51
CA PHE A 171 11.40 19.17 -1.21
C PHE A 171 11.01 20.53 -0.67
N MET A 172 11.95 21.45 -0.65
CA MET A 172 11.65 22.84 -0.30
C MET A 172 10.77 23.47 -1.40
N LEU A 173 9.56 23.87 -1.04
CA LEU A 173 8.64 24.60 -1.92
C LEU A 173 8.75 26.10 -1.64
N ASP A 174 8.96 26.91 -2.68
CA ASP A 174 8.79 28.36 -2.60
C ASP A 174 7.28 28.69 -2.54
N VAL A 175 6.74 28.65 -1.31
CA VAL A 175 5.30 28.87 -1.05
C VAL A 175 4.84 30.23 -1.57
N LYS A 176 5.66 31.27 -1.45
CA LYS A 176 5.32 32.65 -1.92
C LYS A 176 5.14 32.64 -3.43
N LYS A 177 6.09 32.10 -4.16
CA LYS A 177 6.03 32.01 -5.62
C LYS A 177 4.89 31.11 -6.10
N ALA A 178 4.66 29.99 -5.44
CA ALA A 178 3.55 29.10 -5.73
C ALA A 178 2.20 29.79 -5.52
N SER A 179 2.00 30.53 -4.43
CA SER A 179 0.77 31.28 -4.16
C SER A 179 0.49 32.36 -5.19
N LEU A 180 1.52 33.10 -5.65
CA LEU A 180 1.38 34.09 -6.71
C LEU A 180 0.99 33.42 -8.04
N LEU A 181 1.57 32.26 -8.36
CA LEU A 181 1.22 31.51 -9.57
C LEU A 181 -0.23 31.01 -9.52
N VAL A 182 -0.67 30.51 -8.37
CA VAL A 182 -2.06 30.07 -8.18
C VAL A 182 -3.04 31.24 -8.39
N ALA A 183 -2.74 32.40 -7.83
CA ALA A 183 -3.58 33.60 -8.01
C ALA A 183 -3.69 34.02 -9.49
N ASP A 184 -2.56 34.10 -10.20
CA ASP A 184 -2.52 34.42 -11.64
C ASP A 184 -3.30 33.40 -12.49
N LEU A 185 -3.12 32.13 -12.23
CA LEU A 185 -3.86 31.07 -12.95
C LEU A 185 -5.36 31.12 -12.66
N THR A 186 -5.76 31.36 -11.41
CA THR A 186 -7.18 31.49 -11.04
C THR A 186 -7.83 32.67 -11.75
N GLU A 187 -7.15 33.82 -11.83
CA GLU A 187 -7.66 34.99 -12.56
C GLU A 187 -7.84 34.67 -14.05
N LYS A 188 -6.88 33.99 -14.67
CA LYS A 188 -6.96 33.59 -16.08
C LYS A 188 -8.12 32.57 -16.33
N ILE A 189 -8.32 31.64 -15.44
CA ILE A 189 -9.44 30.67 -15.51
C ILE A 189 -10.77 31.41 -15.45
N ASN A 190 -10.95 32.30 -14.45
CA ASN A 190 -12.18 33.06 -14.29
C ASN A 190 -12.46 33.93 -15.52
N ALA A 191 -11.42 34.54 -16.11
CA ALA A 191 -11.56 35.34 -17.33
C ALA A 191 -12.01 34.54 -18.55
N VAL A 192 -11.55 33.27 -18.68
CA VAL A 192 -11.99 32.34 -19.73
C VAL A 192 -13.42 31.89 -19.49
N GLU A 193 -13.75 31.48 -18.27
CA GLU A 193 -15.12 31.04 -17.91
C GLU A 193 -16.16 32.14 -18.18
N LYS A 194 -15.84 33.39 -17.80
CA LYS A 194 -16.71 34.57 -18.09
C LYS A 194 -16.97 34.69 -19.60
N ARG A 195 -15.92 34.61 -20.42
CA ARG A 195 -16.08 34.72 -21.89
C ARG A 195 -16.93 33.57 -22.47
N VAL A 196 -16.83 32.36 -21.94
CA VAL A 196 -17.65 31.24 -22.39
C VAL A 196 -19.11 31.41 -21.99
N GLN A 197 -19.40 32.01 -20.84
CA GLN A 197 -20.78 32.27 -20.39
C GLN A 197 -21.47 33.42 -21.13
N GLU A 198 -20.69 34.34 -21.72
CA GLU A 198 -21.20 35.50 -22.49
C GLU A 198 -21.42 35.16 -23.98
N THR A 199 -21.09 33.94 -24.43
CA THR A 199 -21.28 33.45 -25.81
C THR A 199 -22.47 32.54 -25.91
#